data_7f7109904b89e056cafdaff626175e03
#
_entry.id   7f7109904b89e056cafdaff626175e03
#
_cell.length_a   1.000
_cell.length_b   1.000
_cell.length_c   1.000
_cell.angle_alpha   90.00
_cell.angle_beta   90.00
_cell.angle_gamma   90.00
#
_symmetry.space_group_name_H-M   'P 1'
#
loop_
_entity.id
_entity.type
_entity.pdbx_description
1 polymer ?
#
loop_
_entity_poly.entity_id
_entity_poly.type
_entity_poly.pdbx_seq_one_letter_code
_entity_poly.pdbx_strand_id
1 'polypeptide(L)'
;MSIGKKRRSTGRVTLADVAQLAGVGTMTVSRALRTPEQVSDKLREKIEAAVSELGYLPNLAASSLASASSYTIAMVVPSLSESGCAEMFAGLQKVLQPAGYHIMLAESQHHLEREEKLLETLLSYNLAAAVLLSVEHSQNARNALIAANIPVVEIGAVRADPIDMSIGIDYVAAMYQLTQTVIASGYQNIGLLCANQEQ
;
A
#
# COMPACT_ATOMS: atom_id res chain seq x y z
N MET A 1 6.84 -4.90 48.57
CA MET A 1 7.84 -4.26 47.68
C MET A 1 7.65 -4.80 46.24
N SER A 2 6.98 -4.06 45.39
CA SER A 2 6.72 -4.46 44.00
C SER A 2 7.88 -3.94 43.13
N ILE A 3 8.67 -4.85 42.60
CA ILE A 3 9.79 -4.53 41.69
C ILE A 3 9.17 -4.21 40.34
N GLY A 4 9.05 -2.92 40.03
CA GLY A 4 8.61 -2.44 38.74
C GLY A 4 9.57 -2.94 37.64
N LYS A 5 9.05 -3.77 36.75
CA LYS A 5 9.75 -4.31 35.58
C LYS A 5 10.17 -3.13 34.67
N LYS A 6 11.45 -2.76 34.71
CA LYS A 6 12.05 -1.74 33.84
C LYS A 6 11.81 -2.17 32.39
N ARG A 7 10.95 -1.46 31.65
CA ARG A 7 10.76 -1.65 30.19
C ARG A 7 12.12 -1.51 29.54
N ARG A 8 12.52 -2.52 28.77
CA ARG A 8 13.72 -2.43 27.91
C ARG A 8 13.54 -1.25 26.98
N SER A 9 14.31 -0.19 27.21
CA SER A 9 14.43 0.95 26.31
C SER A 9 15.07 0.43 25.02
N THR A 10 14.41 0.63 23.90
CA THR A 10 14.94 0.30 22.56
C THR A 10 16.04 1.28 22.11
N GLY A 11 16.45 2.20 22.96
CA GLY A 11 17.43 3.25 22.64
C GLY A 11 16.92 4.31 21.65
N ARG A 12 15.66 4.20 21.21
CA ARG A 12 15.05 5.20 20.33
C ARG A 12 14.39 6.29 21.15
N VAL A 13 14.59 7.53 20.71
CA VAL A 13 13.88 8.70 21.24
C VAL A 13 12.37 8.50 21.10
N THR A 14 11.63 8.81 22.15
CA THR A 14 10.18 8.62 22.21
C THR A 14 9.45 9.96 22.21
N LEU A 15 8.14 9.91 21.96
CA LEU A 15 7.27 11.08 22.09
C LEU A 15 7.32 11.69 23.51
N ALA A 16 7.55 10.86 24.52
CA ALA A 16 7.67 11.32 25.91
C ALA A 16 8.94 12.13 26.14
N ASP A 17 10.04 11.77 25.52
CA ASP A 17 11.31 12.51 25.59
C ASP A 17 11.16 13.91 24.96
N VAL A 18 10.49 13.99 23.80
CA VAL A 18 10.17 15.28 23.16
C VAL A 18 9.27 16.13 24.07
N ALA A 19 8.25 15.52 24.66
CA ALA A 19 7.33 16.20 25.56
C ALA A 19 8.06 16.76 26.80
N GLN A 20 8.97 15.98 27.35
CA GLN A 20 9.80 16.39 28.49
C GLN A 20 10.71 17.56 28.13
N LEU A 21 11.42 17.50 26.97
CA LEU A 21 12.30 18.58 26.51
C LEU A 21 11.53 19.85 26.19
N ALA A 22 10.40 19.72 25.52
CA ALA A 22 9.51 20.84 25.20
C ALA A 22 8.71 21.36 26.40
N GLY A 23 8.72 20.68 27.56
CA GLY A 23 7.98 21.09 28.76
C GLY A 23 6.45 21.10 28.56
N VAL A 24 5.93 20.12 27.82
CA VAL A 24 4.51 19.97 27.48
C VAL A 24 4.04 18.53 27.68
N GLY A 25 2.74 18.28 27.60
CA GLY A 25 2.21 16.91 27.62
C GLY A 25 2.41 16.17 26.30
N THR A 26 2.52 14.85 26.35
CA THR A 26 2.65 13.99 25.13
C THR A 26 1.49 14.16 24.15
N MET A 27 0.28 14.41 24.65
CA MET A 27 -0.89 14.70 23.82
C MET A 27 -0.72 16.00 23.01
N THR A 28 -0.06 17.01 23.60
CA THR A 28 0.21 18.28 22.92
C THR A 28 1.26 18.11 21.82
N VAL A 29 2.32 17.33 22.08
CA VAL A 29 3.32 16.97 21.07
C VAL A 29 2.66 16.19 19.94
N SER A 30 1.87 15.17 20.27
CA SER A 30 1.14 14.37 19.26
C SER A 30 0.22 15.23 18.40
N ARG A 31 -0.47 16.20 18.99
CA ARG A 31 -1.33 17.15 18.25
C ARG A 31 -0.52 18.09 17.36
N ALA A 32 0.57 18.66 17.87
CA ALA A 32 1.43 19.54 17.10
C ALA A 32 2.02 18.85 15.86
N LEU A 33 2.33 17.55 15.95
CA LEU A 33 2.87 16.77 14.84
C LEU A 33 1.81 16.32 13.82
N ARG A 34 0.54 16.19 14.23
CA ARG A 34 -0.54 15.72 13.34
C ARG A 34 -1.43 16.82 12.77
N THR A 35 -1.69 17.81 13.56
CA THR A 35 -2.62 18.93 13.27
C THR A 35 -2.01 20.24 13.77
N PRO A 36 -0.89 20.68 13.17
CA PRO A 36 -0.11 21.82 13.63
C PRO A 36 -0.95 23.11 13.74
N GLU A 37 -1.99 23.23 12.95
CA GLU A 37 -2.96 24.35 12.97
C GLU A 37 -3.77 24.44 14.26
N GLN A 38 -3.85 23.38 15.06
CA GLN A 38 -4.55 23.34 16.34
C GLN A 38 -3.66 23.73 17.53
N VAL A 39 -2.41 24.12 17.25
CA VAL A 39 -1.42 24.49 18.28
C VAL A 39 -0.90 25.89 17.96
N SER A 40 -0.73 26.73 18.98
CA SER A 40 -0.19 28.09 18.79
C SER A 40 1.22 28.03 18.19
N ASP A 41 1.57 29.02 17.35
CA ASP A 41 2.86 29.10 16.65
C ASP A 41 4.04 28.97 17.62
N LYS A 42 4.02 29.71 18.73
CA LYS A 42 5.07 29.67 19.77
C LYS A 42 5.26 28.28 20.35
N LEU A 43 4.18 27.51 20.52
CA LEU A 43 4.26 26.15 21.08
C LEU A 43 4.71 25.16 20.03
N ARG A 44 4.30 25.36 18.78
CA ARG A 44 4.75 24.55 17.63
C ARG A 44 6.24 24.68 17.44
N GLU A 45 6.79 25.90 17.36
CA GLU A 45 8.24 26.17 17.26
C GLU A 45 9.04 25.48 18.36
N LYS A 46 8.54 25.53 19.61
CA LYS A 46 9.18 24.89 20.74
C LYS A 46 9.22 23.37 20.63
N ILE A 47 8.15 22.76 20.11
CA ILE A 47 8.07 21.32 19.90
C ILE A 47 8.95 20.91 18.70
N GLU A 48 8.95 21.66 17.60
CA GLU A 48 9.81 21.43 16.44
C GLU A 48 11.30 21.52 16.81
N ALA A 49 11.70 22.48 17.64
CA ALA A 49 13.04 22.57 18.16
C ALA A 49 13.45 21.33 18.96
N ALA A 50 12.57 20.87 19.87
CA ALA A 50 12.81 19.65 20.66
C ALA A 50 12.88 18.38 19.78
N VAL A 51 12.03 18.26 18.76
CA VAL A 51 12.06 17.17 17.77
C VAL A 51 13.40 17.16 17.03
N SER A 52 13.84 18.33 16.57
CA SER A 52 15.13 18.46 15.84
C SER A 52 16.32 18.16 16.74
N GLU A 53 16.35 18.67 17.97
CA GLU A 53 17.44 18.47 18.92
C GLU A 53 17.62 16.99 19.29
N LEU A 54 16.51 16.30 19.53
CA LEU A 54 16.51 14.88 19.89
C LEU A 54 16.63 13.94 18.69
N GLY A 55 16.50 14.43 17.46
CA GLY A 55 16.40 13.58 16.27
C GLY A 55 15.18 12.65 16.32
N TYR A 56 14.07 13.10 16.91
CA TYR A 56 12.87 12.28 17.03
C TYR A 56 12.23 12.07 15.67
N LEU A 57 11.99 10.79 15.34
CA LEU A 57 11.22 10.39 14.17
C LEU A 57 9.85 9.84 14.62
N PRO A 58 8.74 10.44 14.16
CA PRO A 58 7.40 9.93 14.47
C PRO A 58 7.26 8.46 14.05
N ASN A 59 6.76 7.64 14.96
CA ASN A 59 6.44 6.26 14.63
C ASN A 59 5.06 6.22 13.93
N LEU A 60 5.07 6.14 12.60
CA LEU A 60 3.86 6.13 11.78
C LEU A 60 2.95 4.94 12.10
N ALA A 61 3.53 3.76 12.43
CA ALA A 61 2.76 2.59 12.81
C ALA A 61 2.00 2.80 14.14
N ALA A 62 2.64 3.44 15.12
CA ALA A 62 1.97 3.79 16.37
C ALA A 62 0.93 4.91 16.18
N SER A 63 1.21 5.83 15.26
CA SER A 63 0.28 6.94 14.92
C SER A 63 -0.95 6.43 14.18
N SER A 64 -0.80 5.51 13.23
CA SER A 64 -1.92 4.91 12.48
C SER A 64 -2.83 4.07 13.39
N LEU A 65 -2.23 3.37 14.36
CA LEU A 65 -3.01 2.62 15.36
C LEU A 65 -3.86 3.54 16.24
N ALA A 66 -3.31 4.71 16.61
CA ALA A 66 -4.00 5.68 17.47
C ALA A 66 -5.07 6.50 16.73
N SER A 67 -4.94 6.68 15.42
CA SER A 67 -5.87 7.48 14.58
C SER A 67 -6.88 6.64 13.81
N ALA A 68 -6.78 5.31 13.84
CA ALA A 68 -7.52 4.37 12.96
C ALA A 68 -7.39 4.71 11.46
N SER A 69 -6.37 5.49 11.09
CA SER A 69 -6.10 5.89 9.70
C SER A 69 -4.71 5.41 9.30
N SER A 70 -4.63 4.79 8.14
CA SER A 70 -3.37 4.38 7.52
C SER A 70 -3.08 5.26 6.30
N TYR A 71 -1.80 5.51 6.07
CA TYR A 71 -1.30 6.19 4.87
C TYR A 71 -0.40 5.26 4.04
N THR A 72 -0.51 3.96 4.27
CA THR A 72 0.29 2.96 3.57
C THR A 72 -0.59 2.17 2.62
N ILE A 73 -0.22 2.11 1.35
CA ILE A 73 -0.88 1.35 0.31
C ILE A 73 0.06 0.21 -0.10
N ALA A 74 -0.43 -1.02 -0.11
CA ALA A 74 0.32 -2.14 -0.67
C ALA A 74 0.19 -2.14 -2.20
N MET A 75 1.29 -2.39 -2.91
CA MET A 75 1.30 -2.69 -4.33
C MET A 75 1.99 -4.03 -4.53
N VAL A 76 1.26 -5.03 -4.98
CA VAL A 76 1.80 -6.36 -5.28
C VAL A 76 1.86 -6.52 -6.80
N VAL A 77 3.05 -6.88 -7.29
CA VAL A 77 3.29 -7.06 -8.72
C VAL A 77 3.80 -8.47 -9.00
N PRO A 78 3.47 -9.05 -10.17
CA PRO A 78 4.02 -10.35 -10.56
C PRO A 78 5.53 -10.28 -10.76
N SER A 79 6.03 -9.28 -11.48
CA SER A 79 7.46 -9.02 -11.66
C SER A 79 7.75 -7.53 -11.86
N LEU A 80 8.79 -7.06 -11.19
CA LEU A 80 9.31 -5.69 -11.37
C LEU A 80 9.98 -5.49 -12.73
N SER A 81 10.41 -6.56 -13.38
CA SER A 81 11.04 -6.53 -14.70
C SER A 81 10.02 -6.49 -15.85
N GLU A 82 8.73 -6.63 -15.56
CA GLU A 82 7.70 -6.54 -16.60
C GLU A 82 7.55 -5.12 -17.12
N SER A 83 7.33 -5.05 -18.45
CA SER A 83 7.04 -3.79 -19.14
C SER A 83 5.80 -3.13 -18.54
N GLY A 84 5.88 -1.84 -18.25
CA GLY A 84 4.78 -1.05 -17.71
C GLY A 84 4.69 -1.03 -16.17
N CYS A 85 5.35 -1.93 -15.45
CA CYS A 85 5.32 -1.94 -13.98
C CYS A 85 5.87 -0.63 -13.39
N ALA A 86 7.00 -0.16 -13.91
CA ALA A 86 7.63 1.09 -13.46
C ALA A 86 6.76 2.32 -13.76
N GLU A 87 6.13 2.36 -14.93
CA GLU A 87 5.24 3.44 -15.35
C GLU A 87 3.96 3.47 -14.48
N MET A 88 3.39 2.31 -14.19
CA MET A 88 2.23 2.20 -13.30
C MET A 88 2.58 2.65 -11.88
N PHE A 89 3.72 2.21 -11.35
CA PHE A 89 4.22 2.66 -10.06
C PHE A 89 4.42 4.18 -10.03
N ALA A 90 5.08 4.75 -11.06
CA ALA A 90 5.30 6.19 -11.16
C ALA A 90 3.97 6.97 -11.25
N GLY A 91 3.00 6.44 -11.99
CA GLY A 91 1.65 7.01 -12.09
C GLY A 91 0.93 7.04 -10.74
N LEU A 92 0.96 5.94 -10.01
CA LEU A 92 0.39 5.85 -8.66
C LEU A 92 1.09 6.81 -7.70
N GLN A 93 2.43 6.82 -7.70
CA GLN A 93 3.22 7.68 -6.82
C GLN A 93 2.93 9.16 -7.04
N LYS A 94 2.77 9.59 -8.30
CA LYS A 94 2.46 10.98 -8.66
C LYS A 94 1.16 11.49 -8.01
N VAL A 95 0.18 10.62 -7.81
CA VAL A 95 -1.10 10.97 -7.19
C VAL A 95 -1.08 10.77 -5.68
N LEU A 96 -0.48 9.68 -5.21
CA LEU A 96 -0.55 9.27 -3.81
C LEU A 96 0.41 10.07 -2.91
N GLN A 97 1.62 10.38 -3.41
CA GLN A 97 2.62 11.09 -2.61
C GLN A 97 2.18 12.49 -2.17
N PRO A 98 1.57 13.35 -3.02
CA PRO A 98 1.04 14.64 -2.58
C PRO A 98 -0.10 14.53 -1.58
N ALA A 99 -0.83 13.42 -1.58
CA ALA A 99 -1.89 13.11 -0.62
C ALA A 99 -1.36 12.47 0.68
N GLY A 100 -0.03 12.34 0.84
CA GLY A 100 0.62 11.82 2.04
C GLY A 100 0.68 10.29 2.12
N TYR A 101 0.30 9.57 1.06
CA TYR A 101 0.38 8.11 1.05
C TYR A 101 1.77 7.61 0.64
N HIS A 102 2.14 6.46 1.19
CA HIS A 102 3.36 5.73 0.89
C HIS A 102 3.02 4.38 0.28
N ILE A 103 3.81 3.93 -0.70
CA ILE A 103 3.61 2.63 -1.34
C ILE A 103 4.60 1.62 -0.77
N MET A 104 4.07 0.49 -0.28
CA MET A 104 4.85 -0.71 0.01
C MET A 104 4.74 -1.64 -1.19
N LEU A 105 5.86 -1.82 -1.89
CA LEU A 105 5.95 -2.64 -3.10
C LEU A 105 6.46 -4.04 -2.77
N ALA A 106 5.80 -5.07 -3.29
CA ALA A 106 6.20 -6.46 -3.16
C ALA A 106 6.05 -7.21 -4.49
N GLU A 107 6.91 -8.21 -4.73
CA GLU A 107 6.94 -9.02 -5.95
C GLU A 107 6.58 -10.46 -5.67
N SER A 108 5.55 -10.99 -6.34
CA SER A 108 5.06 -12.36 -6.16
C SER A 108 5.76 -13.39 -7.05
N GLN A 109 6.48 -12.95 -8.10
CA GLN A 109 7.15 -13.79 -9.11
C GLN A 109 6.19 -14.78 -9.79
N HIS A 110 4.97 -14.36 -10.08
CA HIS A 110 3.91 -15.18 -10.69
C HIS A 110 3.45 -16.39 -9.86
N HIS A 111 3.83 -16.47 -8.57
CA HIS A 111 3.44 -17.59 -7.71
C HIS A 111 2.30 -17.17 -6.78
N LEU A 112 1.14 -17.82 -6.91
CA LEU A 112 -0.04 -17.56 -6.09
C LEU A 112 0.21 -17.80 -4.59
N GLU A 113 0.95 -18.84 -4.24
CA GLU A 113 1.31 -19.10 -2.83
C GLU A 113 2.23 -18.03 -2.24
N ARG A 114 3.11 -17.46 -3.07
CA ARG A 114 3.98 -16.37 -2.63
C ARG A 114 3.19 -15.08 -2.47
N GLU A 115 2.27 -14.80 -3.39
CA GLU A 115 1.37 -13.66 -3.29
C GLU A 115 0.54 -13.73 -2.00
N GLU A 116 -0.03 -14.90 -1.69
CA GLU A 116 -0.80 -15.14 -0.47
C GLU A 116 0.01 -14.78 0.79
N LYS A 117 1.22 -15.29 0.93
CA LYS A 117 2.12 -14.99 2.05
C LYS A 117 2.52 -13.53 2.14
N LEU A 118 2.74 -12.89 0.98
CA LEU A 118 3.03 -11.45 0.92
C LEU A 118 1.83 -10.64 1.39
N LEU A 119 0.62 -10.97 0.93
CA LEU A 119 -0.61 -10.30 1.34
C LEU A 119 -0.89 -10.46 2.84
N GLU A 120 -0.73 -11.66 3.40
CA GLU A 120 -0.85 -11.88 4.85
C GLU A 120 0.11 -10.96 5.63
N THR A 121 1.35 -10.85 5.16
CA THR A 121 2.36 -9.98 5.77
C THR A 121 1.98 -8.52 5.64
N LEU A 122 1.65 -8.05 4.43
CA LEU A 122 1.32 -6.66 4.14
C LEU A 122 0.07 -6.19 4.89
N LEU A 123 -0.98 -7.01 4.94
CA LEU A 123 -2.21 -6.71 5.68
C LEU A 123 -1.98 -6.50 7.18
N SER A 124 -0.92 -7.12 7.74
CA SER A 124 -0.54 -6.90 9.15
C SER A 124 -0.04 -5.47 9.45
N TYR A 125 0.31 -4.70 8.41
CA TYR A 125 0.80 -3.31 8.55
C TYR A 125 -0.31 -2.25 8.55
N ASN A 126 -1.58 -2.64 8.70
CA ASN A 126 -2.71 -1.71 8.70
C ASN A 126 -2.73 -0.84 7.44
N LEU A 127 -3.05 -1.44 6.30
CA LEU A 127 -3.05 -0.76 5.00
C LEU A 127 -4.26 0.16 4.83
N ALA A 128 -4.07 1.23 4.07
CA ALA A 128 -5.16 2.09 3.59
C ALA A 128 -5.87 1.50 2.37
N ALA A 129 -5.14 0.78 1.51
CA ALA A 129 -5.65 0.12 0.32
C ALA A 129 -4.63 -0.92 -0.19
N ALA A 130 -5.05 -1.76 -1.13
CA ALA A 130 -4.17 -2.66 -1.88
C ALA A 130 -4.35 -2.46 -3.39
N VAL A 131 -3.25 -2.49 -4.13
CA VAL A 131 -3.19 -2.46 -5.60
C VAL A 131 -2.47 -3.73 -6.05
N LEU A 132 -3.13 -4.53 -6.88
CA LEU A 132 -2.63 -5.81 -7.35
C LEU A 132 -2.46 -5.73 -8.87
N LEU A 133 -1.25 -5.96 -9.38
CA LEU A 133 -0.98 -6.02 -10.81
C LEU A 133 -1.18 -7.45 -11.34
N SER A 134 -2.23 -8.08 -10.90
CA SER A 134 -2.73 -9.38 -11.33
C SER A 134 -4.22 -9.40 -11.14
N VAL A 135 -4.89 -10.31 -11.81
CA VAL A 135 -6.32 -10.58 -11.65
C VAL A 135 -6.59 -12.04 -11.26
N GLU A 136 -5.53 -12.83 -11.14
CA GLU A 136 -5.59 -14.22 -10.67
C GLU A 136 -4.99 -14.30 -9.27
N HIS A 137 -5.80 -14.74 -8.34
CA HIS A 137 -5.46 -14.83 -6.91
C HIS A 137 -5.94 -16.15 -6.34
N SER A 138 -5.22 -16.70 -5.35
CA SER A 138 -5.72 -17.84 -4.60
C SER A 138 -6.99 -17.49 -3.83
N GLN A 139 -7.82 -18.49 -3.53
CA GLN A 139 -9.03 -18.26 -2.74
C GLN A 139 -8.71 -17.70 -1.34
N ASN A 140 -7.58 -18.10 -0.76
CA ASN A 140 -7.14 -17.59 0.53
C ASN A 140 -6.75 -16.11 0.45
N ALA A 141 -6.01 -15.71 -0.60
CA ALA A 141 -5.67 -14.31 -0.86
C ALA A 141 -6.92 -13.44 -1.02
N ARG A 142 -7.89 -13.89 -1.83
CA ARG A 142 -9.18 -13.20 -1.99
C ARG A 142 -9.92 -13.05 -0.65
N ASN A 143 -10.02 -14.13 0.12
CA ASN A 143 -10.68 -14.11 1.42
C ASN A 143 -9.99 -13.16 2.41
N ALA A 144 -8.66 -13.14 2.43
CA ALA A 144 -7.87 -12.25 3.30
C ALA A 144 -8.10 -10.77 2.95
N LEU A 145 -8.12 -10.42 1.65
CA LEU A 145 -8.37 -9.07 1.18
C LEU A 145 -9.80 -8.61 1.47
N ILE A 146 -10.79 -9.48 1.25
CA ILE A 146 -12.20 -9.20 1.60
C ILE A 146 -12.34 -8.99 3.13
N ALA A 147 -11.72 -9.86 3.93
CA ALA A 147 -11.78 -9.77 5.39
C ALA A 147 -11.08 -8.52 5.94
N ALA A 148 -10.05 -8.01 5.25
CA ALA A 148 -9.35 -6.79 5.62
C ALA A 148 -10.21 -5.53 5.48
N ASN A 149 -11.29 -5.59 4.69
CA ASN A 149 -12.26 -4.51 4.48
C ASN A 149 -11.60 -3.18 4.12
N ILE A 150 -10.62 -3.22 3.21
CA ILE A 150 -9.93 -2.08 2.63
C ILE A 150 -10.22 -2.01 1.13
N PRO A 151 -10.12 -0.84 0.49
CA PRO A 151 -10.19 -0.74 -0.97
C PRO A 151 -9.13 -1.61 -1.65
N VAL A 152 -9.55 -2.38 -2.67
CA VAL A 152 -8.67 -3.24 -3.48
C VAL A 152 -8.85 -2.91 -4.95
N VAL A 153 -7.76 -2.67 -5.66
CA VAL A 153 -7.75 -2.43 -7.10
C VAL A 153 -6.92 -3.51 -7.79
N GLU A 154 -7.57 -4.33 -8.60
CA GLU A 154 -6.92 -5.30 -9.50
C GLU A 154 -6.64 -4.63 -10.84
N ILE A 155 -5.39 -4.66 -11.31
CA ILE A 155 -4.96 -4.02 -12.56
C ILE A 155 -4.50 -5.10 -13.54
N GLY A 156 -4.95 -4.98 -14.80
CA GLY A 156 -4.51 -5.85 -15.90
C GLY A 156 -5.64 -6.24 -16.84
N ALA A 157 -6.63 -6.93 -16.35
CA ALA A 157 -7.83 -7.29 -17.10
C ALA A 157 -9.11 -6.86 -16.37
N VAL A 158 -10.17 -6.61 -17.14
CA VAL A 158 -11.49 -6.40 -16.56
C VAL A 158 -12.06 -7.75 -16.14
N ARG A 159 -12.51 -7.85 -14.89
CA ARG A 159 -13.18 -9.04 -14.34
C ARG A 159 -14.66 -8.81 -14.11
N ALA A 160 -15.44 -9.90 -14.27
CA ALA A 160 -16.85 -9.89 -13.93
C ALA A 160 -17.08 -9.92 -12.41
N ASP A 161 -16.13 -10.49 -11.64
CA ASP A 161 -16.19 -10.67 -10.18
C ASP A 161 -14.87 -10.21 -9.52
N PRO A 162 -14.53 -8.93 -9.59
CA PRO A 162 -13.35 -8.43 -8.90
C PRO A 162 -13.51 -8.58 -7.39
N ILE A 163 -12.40 -8.48 -6.64
CA ILE A 163 -12.45 -8.44 -5.17
C ILE A 163 -13.21 -7.19 -4.72
N ASP A 164 -12.92 -6.04 -5.33
CA ASP A 164 -13.60 -4.76 -5.12
C ASP A 164 -13.68 -4.01 -6.45
N MET A 165 -12.55 -3.57 -7.02
CA MET A 165 -12.47 -2.85 -8.29
C MET A 165 -11.48 -3.53 -9.23
N SER A 166 -11.77 -3.54 -10.55
CA SER A 166 -10.79 -3.93 -11.57
C SER A 166 -10.64 -2.86 -12.63
N ILE A 167 -9.39 -2.67 -13.08
CA ILE A 167 -9.03 -1.74 -14.16
C ILE A 167 -8.15 -2.50 -15.14
N GLY A 168 -8.51 -2.51 -16.43
CA GLY A 168 -7.69 -3.19 -17.41
C GLY A 168 -8.34 -3.29 -18.76
N ILE A 169 -7.84 -4.22 -19.55
CA ILE A 169 -8.30 -4.49 -20.91
C ILE A 169 -9.33 -5.61 -20.87
N ASP A 170 -10.44 -5.43 -21.57
CA ASP A 170 -11.34 -6.53 -21.90
C ASP A 170 -10.72 -7.34 -23.06
N TYR A 171 -9.87 -8.29 -22.68
CA TYR A 171 -9.17 -9.13 -23.66
C TYR A 171 -10.12 -9.97 -24.52
N VAL A 172 -11.28 -10.39 -23.98
CA VAL A 172 -12.27 -11.18 -24.74
C VAL A 172 -12.87 -10.32 -25.83
N ALA A 173 -13.34 -9.13 -25.50
CA ALA A 173 -13.90 -8.20 -26.50
C ALA A 173 -12.84 -7.77 -27.51
N ALA A 174 -11.62 -7.49 -27.09
CA ALA A 174 -10.52 -7.09 -27.96
C ALA A 174 -10.17 -8.21 -28.96
N MET A 175 -10.01 -9.45 -28.48
CA MET A 175 -9.71 -10.60 -29.34
C MET A 175 -10.87 -10.94 -30.29
N TYR A 176 -12.11 -10.80 -29.84
CA TYR A 176 -13.28 -10.97 -30.68
C TYR A 176 -13.27 -9.99 -31.87
N GLN A 177 -13.08 -8.69 -31.58
CA GLN A 177 -13.00 -7.65 -32.62
C GLN A 177 -11.84 -7.85 -33.57
N LEU A 178 -10.67 -8.20 -33.04
CA LEU A 178 -9.49 -8.50 -33.83
C LEU A 178 -9.78 -9.68 -34.81
N THR A 179 -10.34 -10.77 -34.31
CA THR A 179 -10.66 -11.96 -35.10
C THR A 179 -11.68 -11.64 -36.19
N GLN A 180 -12.73 -10.89 -35.87
CA GLN A 180 -13.70 -10.45 -36.88
C GLN A 180 -13.03 -9.61 -37.98
N THR A 181 -12.12 -8.70 -37.63
CA THR A 181 -11.40 -7.88 -38.60
C THR A 181 -10.53 -8.75 -39.52
N VAL A 182 -9.84 -9.75 -38.99
CA VAL A 182 -9.02 -10.70 -39.77
C VAL A 182 -9.89 -11.50 -40.75
N ILE A 183 -11.03 -12.02 -40.30
CA ILE A 183 -11.98 -12.76 -41.14
C ILE A 183 -12.54 -11.85 -42.22
N ALA A 184 -12.97 -10.64 -41.88
CA ALA A 184 -13.51 -9.68 -42.83
C ALA A 184 -12.49 -9.26 -43.92
N SER A 185 -11.19 -9.32 -43.59
CA SER A 185 -10.08 -9.09 -44.56
C SER A 185 -9.84 -10.25 -45.51
N GLY A 186 -10.64 -11.34 -45.43
CA GLY A 186 -10.60 -12.47 -46.37
C GLY A 186 -9.65 -13.61 -46.00
N TYR A 187 -9.03 -13.55 -44.80
CA TYR A 187 -8.19 -14.65 -44.32
C TYR A 187 -9.04 -15.86 -43.95
N GLN A 188 -8.71 -17.05 -44.48
CA GLN A 188 -9.43 -18.31 -44.23
C GLN A 188 -8.70 -19.22 -43.23
N ASN A 189 -7.39 -19.11 -43.14
CA ASN A 189 -6.56 -19.90 -42.24
C ASN A 189 -5.95 -18.97 -41.19
N ILE A 190 -6.41 -19.09 -39.98
CA ILE A 190 -5.99 -18.23 -38.83
C ILE A 190 -5.31 -19.13 -37.80
N GLY A 191 -4.07 -18.81 -37.45
CA GLY A 191 -3.33 -19.45 -36.35
C GLY A 191 -3.24 -18.52 -35.14
N LEU A 192 -3.30 -19.08 -33.96
CA LEU A 192 -3.05 -18.38 -32.69
C LEU A 192 -1.73 -18.89 -32.10
N LEU A 193 -0.82 -17.98 -31.82
CA LEU A 193 0.39 -18.26 -31.07
C LEU A 193 0.27 -17.56 -29.71
N CYS A 194 0.34 -18.32 -28.62
CA CYS A 194 0.34 -17.79 -27.27
C CYS A 194 1.50 -18.40 -26.46
N ALA A 195 1.98 -17.64 -25.50
CA ALA A 195 2.94 -18.16 -24.54
C ALA A 195 2.23 -19.16 -23.60
N ASN A 196 2.88 -20.30 -23.36
CA ASN A 196 2.45 -21.20 -22.30
C ASN A 196 2.92 -20.61 -20.98
N GLN A 197 2.02 -20.10 -20.18
CA GLN A 197 2.34 -19.76 -18.79
C GLN A 197 2.21 -21.08 -18.01
N GLU A 198 3.32 -21.78 -17.83
CA GLU A 198 3.39 -22.82 -16.80
C GLU A 198 3.26 -22.13 -15.44
N GLN A 199 2.13 -22.40 -14.80
CA GLN A 199 1.87 -21.98 -13.42
C GLN A 199 2.62 -22.86 -12.44
#